data_5bb1859bcd1042dbc7b708078932d68f
#
_entry.id   5bb1859bcd1042dbc7b708078932d68f
#
_cell.length_a   1.000
_cell.length_b   1.000
_cell.length_c   1.000
_cell.angle_alpha   90.00
_cell.angle_beta   90.00
_cell.angle_gamma   90.00
#
_symmetry.space_group_name_H-M   'P 1'
#
loop_
_entity.id
_entity.type
_entity.pdbx_description
1 polymer ?
#
loop_
_entity_poly.entity_id
_entity_poly.type
_entity_poly.pdbx_seq_one_letter_code
_entity_poly.pdbx_strand_id
1 'polypeptide(L)'
;MTLKTRIYLLCSFLLVGCNQPKEKVETQMTEINNPILPGYFADPSLVQYEGKFYLYATVDPWGADFLPCWVSEDFRNWTFHRLNWPTKAACTSALSHKNMVWAPSVIQKGDMFYMYASVGSEVW
;
A
#
# COMPACT_ATOMS: atom_id res chain seq x y z
N MET A 1 52.62 -67.20 24.35
CA MET A 1 52.91 -65.77 24.10
C MET A 1 52.05 -65.37 22.92
N THR A 2 50.93 -64.64 23.17
CA THR A 2 49.95 -64.26 22.15
C THR A 2 50.11 -62.76 21.87
N LEU A 3 50.50 -62.44 20.64
CA LEU A 3 50.71 -61.12 20.13
C LEU A 3 49.33 -60.50 19.78
N LYS A 4 48.89 -59.48 20.49
CA LYS A 4 47.64 -58.74 20.21
C LYS A 4 47.97 -57.62 19.21
N THR A 5 47.57 -57.83 17.96
CA THR A 5 47.59 -56.79 16.95
C THR A 5 46.43 -55.79 17.14
N ARG A 6 46.73 -54.54 17.46
CA ARG A 6 45.75 -53.45 17.55
C ARG A 6 45.61 -52.79 16.15
N ILE A 7 44.45 -52.98 15.53
CA ILE A 7 44.09 -52.29 14.31
C ILE A 7 43.52 -50.94 14.71
N TYR A 8 44.17 -49.85 14.34
CA TYR A 8 43.65 -48.49 14.42
C TYR A 8 42.85 -48.18 13.16
N LEU A 9 41.52 -48.12 13.32
CA LEU A 9 40.62 -47.69 12.25
C LEU A 9 40.65 -46.18 12.18
N LEU A 10 41.28 -45.61 11.16
CA LEU A 10 41.35 -44.17 10.89
C LEU A 10 40.05 -43.77 10.18
N CYS A 11 39.07 -43.22 10.92
CA CYS A 11 37.89 -42.62 10.35
C CYS A 11 38.24 -41.25 9.78
N SER A 12 38.45 -41.19 8.47
CA SER A 12 38.56 -39.91 7.73
C SER A 12 37.18 -39.32 7.52
N PHE A 13 36.82 -38.31 8.33
CA PHE A 13 35.63 -37.49 8.09
C PHE A 13 35.90 -36.58 6.91
N LEU A 14 35.31 -36.91 5.76
CA LEU A 14 35.20 -36.03 4.60
C LEU A 14 34.13 -35.01 4.92
N LEU A 15 34.53 -33.79 5.27
CA LEU A 15 33.65 -32.62 5.32
C LEU A 15 33.29 -32.22 3.89
N VAL A 16 32.18 -32.74 3.38
CA VAL A 16 31.58 -32.23 2.13
C VAL A 16 30.90 -30.89 2.51
N GLY A 17 31.59 -29.80 2.24
CA GLY A 17 31.04 -28.49 2.31
C GLY A 17 29.94 -28.33 1.24
N CYS A 18 28.68 -28.38 1.64
CA CYS A 18 27.57 -27.97 0.78
C CYS A 18 27.69 -26.48 0.49
N ASN A 19 28.36 -26.13 -0.62
CA ASN A 19 28.19 -24.80 -1.22
C ASN A 19 26.81 -24.79 -1.90
N GLN A 20 25.79 -24.38 -1.15
CA GLN A 20 24.52 -24.03 -1.79
C GLN A 20 24.72 -22.72 -2.57
N PRO A 21 24.45 -22.71 -3.88
CA PRO A 21 24.44 -21.46 -4.62
C PRO A 21 23.38 -20.56 -3.96
N LYS A 22 23.81 -19.37 -3.50
CA LYS A 22 22.86 -18.33 -3.08
C LYS A 22 22.03 -17.98 -4.31
N GLU A 23 20.79 -18.44 -4.33
CA GLU A 23 19.81 -18.04 -5.32
C GLU A 23 19.72 -16.50 -5.25
N LYS A 24 20.24 -15.85 -6.28
CA LYS A 24 20.00 -14.42 -6.47
C LYS A 24 18.51 -14.28 -6.71
N VAL A 25 17.79 -13.85 -5.67
CA VAL A 25 16.45 -13.34 -5.85
C VAL A 25 16.60 -12.09 -6.70
N GLU A 26 16.48 -12.25 -7.99
CA GLU A 26 16.36 -11.16 -8.94
C GLU A 26 14.99 -10.55 -8.65
N THR A 27 14.98 -9.48 -7.84
CA THR A 27 13.79 -8.67 -7.65
C THR A 27 13.51 -8.07 -9.03
N GLN A 28 12.63 -8.71 -9.81
CA GLN A 28 12.08 -8.09 -11.00
C GLN A 28 11.39 -6.81 -10.55
N MET A 29 12.06 -5.70 -10.78
CA MET A 29 11.43 -4.37 -10.69
C MET A 29 10.38 -4.33 -11.80
N THR A 30 9.21 -4.72 -11.45
CA THR A 30 8.07 -4.70 -12.34
C THR A 30 7.63 -3.25 -12.49
N GLU A 31 7.66 -2.76 -13.71
CA GLU A 31 7.34 -1.37 -14.08
C GLU A 31 5.96 -0.93 -13.55
N ILE A 32 5.93 0.23 -12.91
CA ILE A 32 4.68 0.91 -12.56
C ILE A 32 4.32 1.81 -13.74
N ASN A 33 3.16 1.60 -14.31
CA ASN A 33 2.68 2.42 -15.42
C ASN A 33 2.15 3.78 -14.92
N ASN A 34 2.42 4.84 -15.67
CA ASN A 34 1.79 6.14 -15.51
C ASN A 34 0.86 6.43 -16.70
N PRO A 35 -0.36 6.93 -16.46
CA PRO A 35 -0.98 7.16 -15.15
C PRO A 35 -1.35 5.84 -14.44
N ILE A 36 -1.23 5.81 -13.10
CA ILE A 36 -1.59 4.63 -12.30
C ILE A 36 -3.11 4.39 -12.26
N LEU A 37 -3.90 5.44 -12.51
CA LEU A 37 -5.36 5.39 -12.64
C LEU A 37 -5.77 6.18 -13.89
N PRO A 38 -6.65 5.62 -14.74
CA PRO A 38 -7.20 6.37 -15.86
C PRO A 38 -8.24 7.37 -15.36
N GLY A 39 -8.21 8.61 -15.89
CA GLY A 39 -9.18 9.65 -15.57
C GLY A 39 -8.53 10.97 -15.15
N TYR A 40 -9.37 11.88 -14.67
CA TYR A 40 -8.94 13.19 -14.17
C TYR A 40 -9.14 13.23 -12.66
N PHE A 41 -8.03 13.30 -11.94
CA PHE A 41 -8.01 13.33 -10.47
C PHE A 41 -7.01 14.38 -10.00
N ALA A 42 -7.33 15.00 -8.86
CA ALA A 42 -6.48 15.98 -8.22
C ALA A 42 -6.29 15.63 -6.72
N ASP A 43 -5.38 16.35 -6.06
CA ASP A 43 -5.15 16.30 -4.61
C ASP A 43 -4.96 14.87 -4.05
N PRO A 44 -4.06 14.04 -4.60
CA PRO A 44 -3.93 12.66 -4.16
C PRO A 44 -3.41 12.57 -2.73
N SER A 45 -4.05 11.73 -1.91
CA SER A 45 -3.59 11.36 -0.58
C SER A 45 -3.42 9.84 -0.51
N LEU A 46 -2.21 9.39 -0.19
CA LEU A 46 -1.85 7.96 -0.16
C LEU A 46 -1.50 7.53 1.26
N VAL A 47 -2.08 6.43 1.71
CA VAL A 47 -1.74 5.77 2.99
C VAL A 47 -1.43 4.31 2.72
N GLN A 48 -0.46 3.76 3.45
CA GLN A 48 -0.20 2.33 3.47
C GLN A 48 -0.58 1.76 4.83
N TYR A 49 -1.37 0.68 4.84
CA TYR A 49 -1.79 0.00 6.05
C TYR A 49 -2.01 -1.48 5.79
N GLU A 50 -1.51 -2.33 6.68
CA GLU A 50 -1.63 -3.81 6.61
C GLU A 50 -1.28 -4.39 5.22
N GLY A 51 -0.19 -3.89 4.61
CA GLY A 51 0.30 -4.36 3.33
C GLY A 51 -0.50 -3.87 2.11
N LYS A 52 -1.49 -3.01 2.31
CA LYS A 52 -2.31 -2.41 1.24
C LYS A 52 -2.05 -0.92 1.11
N PHE A 53 -2.25 -0.42 -0.10
CA PHE A 53 -2.21 1.00 -0.43
C PHE A 53 -3.63 1.51 -0.58
N TYR A 54 -3.92 2.65 0.04
CA TYR A 54 -5.20 3.35 -0.03
C TYR A 54 -4.97 4.72 -0.64
N LEU A 55 -5.48 4.94 -1.84
CA LEU A 55 -5.34 6.18 -2.58
C LEU A 55 -6.67 6.91 -2.62
N TYR A 56 -6.68 8.12 -2.10
CA TYR A 56 -7.82 9.04 -2.13
C TYR A 56 -7.50 10.18 -3.07
N ALA A 57 -8.50 10.71 -3.76
CA ALA A 57 -8.31 11.87 -4.62
C ALA A 57 -9.60 12.65 -4.83
N THR A 58 -9.47 13.88 -5.32
CA THR A 58 -10.58 14.66 -5.87
C THR A 58 -10.96 14.10 -7.23
N VAL A 59 -12.25 13.97 -7.51
CA VAL A 59 -12.75 13.78 -8.88
C VAL A 59 -12.72 15.14 -9.58
N ASP A 60 -11.84 15.27 -10.54
CA ASP A 60 -11.64 16.54 -11.25
C ASP A 60 -12.42 16.60 -12.58
N PRO A 61 -12.86 17.77 -13.04
CA PRO A 61 -12.86 19.07 -12.38
C PRO A 61 -14.01 19.20 -11.36
N TRP A 62 -13.85 20.07 -10.40
CA TRP A 62 -14.90 20.54 -9.48
C TRP A 62 -15.29 19.60 -8.31
N GLY A 63 -14.66 18.46 -8.15
CA GLY A 63 -15.05 17.50 -7.12
C GLY A 63 -16.28 16.67 -7.48
N ALA A 64 -16.81 15.91 -6.54
CA ALA A 64 -17.98 15.07 -6.69
C ALA A 64 -18.86 15.07 -5.42
N ASP A 65 -19.99 14.36 -5.47
CA ASP A 65 -20.86 14.17 -4.31
C ASP A 65 -20.22 13.28 -3.24
N PHE A 66 -19.08 12.66 -3.52
CA PHE A 66 -18.34 11.74 -2.66
C PHE A 66 -16.86 11.82 -2.96
N LEU A 67 -16.03 11.30 -2.05
CA LEU A 67 -14.63 11.02 -2.34
C LEU A 67 -14.45 9.56 -2.76
N PRO A 68 -13.69 9.32 -3.84
CA PRO A 68 -13.26 7.97 -4.20
C PRO A 68 -12.08 7.52 -3.32
N CYS A 69 -11.98 6.21 -3.16
CA CYS A 69 -10.81 5.53 -2.66
C CYS A 69 -10.47 4.38 -3.61
N TRP A 70 -9.21 4.18 -3.90
CA TRP A 70 -8.73 2.99 -4.57
C TRP A 70 -7.81 2.22 -3.64
N VAL A 71 -7.96 0.90 -3.65
CA VAL A 71 -7.16 0.01 -2.83
C VAL A 71 -6.34 -0.90 -3.72
N SER A 72 -5.06 -1.07 -3.39
CA SER A 72 -4.14 -1.95 -4.09
C SER A 72 -3.22 -2.68 -3.12
N GLU A 73 -2.85 -3.92 -3.44
CA GLU A 73 -1.84 -4.70 -2.72
C GLU A 73 -0.46 -4.63 -3.41
N ASP A 74 -0.42 -4.24 -4.68
CA ASP A 74 0.77 -4.29 -5.53
C ASP A 74 1.13 -2.96 -6.19
N PHE A 75 0.38 -1.89 -5.90
CA PHE A 75 0.50 -0.55 -6.50
C PHE A 75 0.25 -0.52 -8.02
N ARG A 76 -0.37 -1.56 -8.58
CA ARG A 76 -0.68 -1.72 -10.01
C ARG A 76 -2.14 -1.95 -10.27
N ASN A 77 -2.70 -2.93 -9.55
CA ASN A 77 -4.09 -3.30 -9.66
C ASN A 77 -4.89 -2.57 -8.59
N TRP A 78 -5.77 -1.67 -8.99
CA TRP A 78 -6.52 -0.81 -8.10
C TRP A 78 -8.00 -1.15 -8.15
N THR A 79 -8.58 -1.37 -6.97
CA THR A 79 -10.02 -1.59 -6.80
C THR A 79 -10.68 -0.32 -6.30
N PHE A 80 -11.68 0.16 -7.04
CA PHE A 80 -12.44 1.35 -6.69
C PHE A 80 -13.41 1.10 -5.55
N HIS A 81 -13.45 2.04 -4.60
CA HIS A 81 -14.42 2.10 -3.52
C HIS A 81 -15.02 3.50 -3.43
N ARG A 82 -16.34 3.58 -3.46
CA ARG A 82 -17.04 4.82 -3.14
C ARG A 82 -17.13 4.98 -1.64
N LEU A 83 -16.60 6.07 -1.10
CA LEU A 83 -16.75 6.36 0.31
C LEU A 83 -18.18 6.81 0.62
N ASN A 84 -18.70 6.39 1.77
CA ASN A 84 -19.99 6.83 2.28
C ASN A 84 -19.87 8.07 3.18
N TRP A 85 -18.64 8.47 3.49
CA TRP A 85 -18.26 9.71 4.17
C TRP A 85 -16.79 10.06 3.82
N PRO A 86 -16.44 11.34 3.64
CA PRO A 86 -17.32 12.50 3.51
C PRO A 86 -18.10 12.46 2.21
N THR A 87 -19.35 12.94 2.29
CA THR A 87 -20.21 13.11 1.12
C THR A 87 -20.83 14.49 1.16
N LYS A 88 -21.22 15.02 0.01
CA LYS A 88 -21.93 16.30 -0.05
C LYS A 88 -23.18 16.31 0.83
N ALA A 89 -23.94 15.22 0.84
CA ALA A 89 -25.16 15.11 1.65
C ALA A 89 -24.90 15.14 3.16
N ALA A 90 -23.80 14.52 3.60
CA ALA A 90 -23.43 14.45 5.02
C ALA A 90 -22.73 15.71 5.51
N CYS A 91 -21.97 16.40 4.64
CA CYS A 91 -21.11 17.54 4.97
C CYS A 91 -21.68 18.87 4.45
N THR A 92 -22.98 19.07 4.51
CA THR A 92 -23.63 20.30 4.04
C THR A 92 -23.83 21.30 5.19
N SER A 93 -23.33 22.51 4.99
CA SER A 93 -23.59 23.69 5.83
C SER A 93 -24.24 24.81 5.02
N ALA A 94 -24.57 25.93 5.68
CA ALA A 94 -25.04 27.10 5.00
C ALA A 94 -24.03 27.69 4.00
N LEU A 95 -22.74 27.46 4.21
CA LEU A 95 -21.66 27.95 3.35
C LEU A 95 -21.36 26.97 2.20
N SER A 96 -21.48 25.66 2.45
CA SER A 96 -21.03 24.61 1.52
C SER A 96 -22.16 23.92 0.74
N HIS A 97 -23.43 24.26 0.95
CA HIS A 97 -24.60 23.56 0.43
C HIS A 97 -24.64 23.35 -1.10
N LYS A 98 -23.92 24.18 -1.87
CA LYS A 98 -23.84 24.09 -3.34
C LYS A 98 -22.53 23.47 -3.85
N ASN A 99 -21.58 23.25 -2.95
CA ASN A 99 -20.24 22.82 -3.33
C ASN A 99 -20.12 21.29 -3.27
N MET A 100 -19.14 20.79 -4.00
CA MET A 100 -18.78 19.35 -4.02
C MET A 100 -17.70 19.04 -2.98
N VAL A 101 -17.50 17.76 -2.72
CA VAL A 101 -16.42 17.27 -1.83
C VAL A 101 -15.15 17.13 -2.63
N TRP A 102 -14.02 17.59 -2.07
CA TRP A 102 -12.72 17.61 -2.74
C TRP A 102 -11.56 17.63 -1.74
N ALA A 103 -10.31 17.58 -2.27
CA ALA A 103 -9.05 17.72 -1.52
C ALA A 103 -8.97 16.84 -0.25
N PRO A 104 -9.02 15.51 -0.39
CA PRO A 104 -8.84 14.61 0.75
C PRO A 104 -7.40 14.66 1.26
N SER A 105 -7.23 14.62 2.57
CA SER A 105 -5.95 14.41 3.24
C SER A 105 -6.14 13.37 4.33
N VAL A 106 -5.40 12.26 4.25
CA VAL A 106 -5.51 11.16 5.23
C VAL A 106 -4.17 10.97 5.92
N ILE A 107 -4.21 10.89 7.25
CA ILE A 107 -3.02 10.66 8.06
C ILE A 107 -3.30 9.63 9.15
N GLN A 108 -2.33 8.76 9.41
CA GLN A 108 -2.35 7.86 10.56
C GLN A 108 -1.71 8.51 11.77
N LYS A 109 -2.37 8.36 12.93
CA LYS A 109 -1.83 8.73 14.23
C LYS A 109 -2.14 7.64 15.25
N GLY A 110 -1.13 6.89 15.68
CA GLY A 110 -1.33 5.67 16.45
C GLY A 110 -2.13 4.63 15.66
N ASP A 111 -3.16 4.09 16.26
CA ASP A 111 -4.04 3.08 15.64
C ASP A 111 -5.24 3.69 14.90
N MET A 112 -5.28 5.02 14.80
CA MET A 112 -6.39 5.77 14.19
C MET A 112 -5.97 6.42 12.88
N PHE A 113 -6.92 6.48 11.95
CA PHE A 113 -6.80 7.29 10.73
C PHE A 113 -7.72 8.50 10.83
N TYR A 114 -7.19 9.63 10.42
CA TYR A 114 -7.91 10.90 10.36
C TYR A 114 -7.98 11.34 8.91
N MET A 115 -9.18 11.64 8.45
CA MET A 115 -9.40 12.20 7.13
C MET A 115 -9.91 13.62 7.27
N TYR A 116 -9.33 14.51 6.49
CA TYR A 116 -9.81 15.88 6.28
C TYR A 116 -10.23 15.99 4.81
N ALA A 117 -11.31 16.68 4.55
CA ALA A 117 -11.79 16.95 3.21
C ALA A 117 -12.35 18.36 3.12
N SER A 118 -12.29 18.95 1.94
CA SER A 118 -12.90 20.24 1.68
C SER A 118 -14.31 20.09 1.11
N VAL A 119 -15.24 20.92 1.61
CA VAL A 119 -16.55 21.11 1.02
C VAL A 119 -16.74 22.61 0.83
N GLY A 120 -16.58 23.08 -0.39
CA GLY A 120 -16.47 24.50 -0.66
C GLY A 120 -15.19 25.08 -0.03
N SER A 121 -15.35 26.09 0.83
CA SER A 121 -14.27 26.72 1.58
C SER A 121 -14.14 26.21 3.03
N GLU A 122 -14.85 25.17 3.39
CA GLU A 122 -14.82 24.55 4.72
C GLU A 122 -14.00 23.26 4.69
N VAL A 123 -13.36 22.96 5.80
CA VAL A 123 -12.65 21.67 6.04
C VAL A 123 -13.46 20.86 7.03
N TRP A 124 -13.70 19.62 6.71
CA TRP A 124 -14.46 18.63 7.47
C TRP A 124 -13.56 17.50 7.97
#